data_a939b52b0fdd7a3c4436b1f022d0fa89
#
_entry.id   a939b52b0fdd7a3c4436b1f022d0fa89
#
_cell.length_a   1.000
_cell.length_b   1.000
_cell.length_c   1.000
_cell.angle_alpha   90.00
_cell.angle_beta   90.00
_cell.angle_gamma   90.00
#
_symmetry.space_group_name_H-M   'P 1'
#
loop_
_entity.id
_entity.type
_entity.pdbx_description
1 polymer ?
#
loop_
_entity_poly.entity_id
_entity_poly.type
_entity_poly.pdbx_seq_one_letter_code
_entity_poly.pdbx_strand_id
1 'polypeptide(L)'
;MATTVTAETWDTEVLRSDKPVIVDFWAEWCGPCHAVAPVLDRIVEERSGEVKLVKVNIDEQQDLAQRYGIASIPTMILFRDGEPAAAAIGAQPKGSLERNLGLAAASGS
;
A
#
# COMPACT_ATOMS: atom_id res chain seq x y z
N MET A 1 -10.49 -0.99 6.37
CA MET A 1 -9.38 -1.59 7.11
C MET A 1 -8.48 -2.36 6.17
N ALA A 2 -7.20 -2.35 6.47
CA ALA A 2 -6.23 -3.04 5.62
C ALA A 2 -6.23 -4.54 5.93
N THR A 3 -6.08 -5.33 4.87
CA THR A 3 -5.93 -6.79 4.98
C THR A 3 -4.45 -7.12 5.05
N THR A 4 -4.06 -7.95 5.99
CA THR A 4 -2.69 -8.45 6.06
C THR A 4 -2.50 -9.51 4.97
N VAL A 5 -1.43 -9.37 4.19
CA VAL A 5 -1.14 -10.27 3.07
C VAL A 5 0.20 -10.95 3.30
N THR A 6 0.25 -12.24 2.99
CA THR A 6 1.43 -13.07 3.11
C THR A 6 1.83 -13.59 1.73
N ALA A 7 2.96 -14.29 1.66
CA ALA A 7 3.39 -14.92 0.40
C ALA A 7 2.31 -15.86 -0.16
N GLU A 8 1.58 -16.55 0.73
CA GLU A 8 0.52 -17.49 0.30
C GLU A 8 -0.68 -16.79 -0.30
N THR A 9 -0.99 -15.57 0.15
CA THR A 9 -2.17 -14.84 -0.33
C THR A 9 -1.82 -13.76 -1.36
N TRP A 10 -0.54 -13.56 -1.63
CA TRP A 10 -0.04 -12.49 -2.51
C TRP A 10 -0.68 -12.53 -3.90
N ASP A 11 -0.66 -13.69 -4.53
CA ASP A 11 -1.21 -13.85 -5.88
C ASP A 11 -2.69 -13.47 -5.92
N THR A 12 -3.49 -14.02 -5.02
CA THR A 12 -4.94 -13.80 -4.98
C THR A 12 -5.27 -12.36 -4.62
N GLU A 13 -4.62 -11.81 -3.59
CA GLU A 13 -5.00 -10.50 -3.04
C GLU A 13 -4.45 -9.33 -3.83
N VAL A 14 -3.31 -9.51 -4.48
CA VAL A 14 -2.62 -8.41 -5.17
C VAL A 14 -2.53 -8.64 -6.67
N LEU A 15 -1.90 -9.73 -7.09
CA LEU A 15 -1.61 -9.92 -8.51
C LEU A 15 -2.86 -10.14 -9.35
N ARG A 16 -3.88 -10.78 -8.79
CA ARG A 16 -5.13 -11.08 -9.51
C ARG A 16 -6.28 -10.19 -9.06
N SER A 17 -5.98 -9.11 -8.34
CA SER A 17 -7.02 -8.17 -7.94
C SER A 17 -7.62 -7.45 -9.14
N ASP A 18 -8.94 -7.32 -9.16
CA ASP A 18 -9.65 -6.59 -10.21
C ASP A 18 -9.69 -5.08 -9.95
N LYS A 19 -9.14 -4.63 -8.83
CA LYS A 19 -9.03 -3.20 -8.47
C LYS A 19 -7.57 -2.86 -8.22
N PRO A 20 -7.21 -1.56 -8.32
CA PRO A 20 -5.90 -1.12 -7.88
C PRO A 20 -5.70 -1.44 -6.39
N VAL A 21 -4.49 -1.83 -6.03
CA VAL A 21 -4.15 -2.21 -4.66
C VAL A 21 -2.99 -1.37 -4.18
N ILE A 22 -3.17 -0.69 -3.05
CA ILE A 22 -2.06 -0.06 -2.35
C ILE A 22 -1.45 -1.11 -1.43
N VAL A 23 -0.19 -1.45 -1.65
CA VAL A 23 0.54 -2.39 -0.79
C VAL A 23 1.44 -1.58 0.13
N ASP A 24 1.20 -1.68 1.43
CA ASP A 24 1.95 -0.97 2.47
C ASP A 24 2.97 -1.92 3.08
N PHE A 25 4.25 -1.74 2.75
CA PHE A 25 5.35 -2.49 3.35
C PHE A 25 5.75 -1.80 4.64
N TRP A 26 5.64 -2.52 5.76
CA TRP A 26 5.79 -1.93 7.11
C TRP A 26 6.43 -2.92 8.07
N ALA A 27 6.74 -2.46 9.29
CA ALA A 27 7.19 -3.32 10.38
C ALA A 27 6.69 -2.77 11.71
N GLU A 28 6.56 -3.65 12.70
CA GLU A 28 6.08 -3.28 14.03
C GLU A 28 6.94 -2.21 14.70
N TRP A 29 8.25 -2.28 14.51
CA TRP A 29 9.21 -1.36 15.15
C TRP A 29 9.27 0.01 14.47
N CYS A 30 8.56 0.22 13.39
CA CYS A 30 8.69 1.40 12.54
C CYS A 30 7.66 2.46 12.96
N GLY A 31 8.12 3.51 13.65
CA GLY A 31 7.25 4.63 14.05
C GLY A 31 6.53 5.30 12.89
N PRO A 32 7.26 5.71 11.82
CA PRO A 32 6.61 6.34 10.66
C PRO A 32 5.57 5.44 10.00
N CYS A 33 5.75 4.11 10.03
CA CYS A 33 4.76 3.18 9.50
C CYS A 33 3.44 3.30 10.25
N HIS A 34 3.51 3.41 11.58
CA HIS A 34 2.31 3.57 12.40
C HIS A 34 1.65 4.94 12.18
N ALA A 35 2.47 5.96 11.93
CA ALA A 35 1.94 7.31 11.70
C ALA A 35 1.18 7.40 10.37
N VAL A 36 1.62 6.68 9.33
CA VAL A 36 0.99 6.76 8.01
C VAL A 36 -0.24 5.85 7.89
N ALA A 37 -0.37 4.85 8.76
CA ALA A 37 -1.46 3.87 8.66
C ALA A 37 -2.85 4.51 8.63
N PRO A 38 -3.21 5.44 9.55
CA PRO A 38 -4.53 6.07 9.49
C PRO A 38 -4.72 6.94 8.24
N VAL A 39 -3.65 7.51 7.70
CA VAL A 39 -3.73 8.29 6.46
C VAL A 39 -4.10 7.39 5.29
N LEU A 40 -3.48 6.23 5.21
CA LEU A 40 -3.80 5.25 4.15
C LEU A 40 -5.24 4.76 4.27
N ASP A 41 -5.71 4.51 5.49
CA ASP A 41 -7.10 4.12 5.73
C ASP A 41 -8.06 5.18 5.19
N ARG A 42 -7.78 6.47 5.44
CA ARG A 42 -8.62 7.55 4.95
C ARG A 42 -8.64 7.63 3.43
N ILE A 43 -7.46 7.45 2.80
CA ILE A 43 -7.37 7.48 1.34
C ILE A 43 -8.30 6.43 0.73
N VAL A 44 -8.30 5.23 1.29
CA VAL A 44 -9.10 4.13 0.77
C VAL A 44 -10.58 4.32 1.09
N GLU A 45 -10.90 4.77 2.31
CA GLU A 45 -12.29 5.03 2.72
C GLU A 45 -12.94 6.07 1.82
N GLU A 46 -12.22 7.11 1.46
CA GLU A 46 -12.77 8.18 0.61
C GLU A 46 -13.05 7.71 -0.81
N ARG A 47 -12.51 6.57 -1.21
CA ARG A 47 -12.66 6.03 -2.56
C ARG A 47 -13.61 4.83 -2.63
N SER A 48 -14.30 4.52 -1.56
CA SER A 48 -15.47 3.60 -1.51
C SER A 48 -15.35 2.38 -2.42
N GLY A 49 -14.34 1.54 -2.17
CA GLY A 49 -14.20 0.28 -2.89
C GLY A 49 -13.51 0.37 -4.25
N GLU A 50 -13.07 1.56 -4.66
CA GLU A 50 -12.34 1.72 -5.92
C GLU A 50 -10.87 1.34 -5.80
N VAL A 51 -10.33 1.34 -4.57
CA VAL A 51 -8.95 1.01 -4.28
C VAL A 51 -8.92 0.12 -3.04
N LYS A 52 -8.05 -0.87 -3.07
CA LYS A 52 -7.88 -1.82 -1.97
C LYS A 52 -6.58 -1.49 -1.24
N LEU A 53 -6.54 -1.71 0.07
CA LEU A 53 -5.34 -1.52 0.87
C LEU A 53 -4.95 -2.85 1.52
N VAL A 54 -3.71 -3.28 1.30
CA VAL A 54 -3.17 -4.46 1.96
C VAL A 54 -1.86 -4.10 2.65
N LYS A 55 -1.49 -4.87 3.67
CA LYS A 55 -0.27 -4.65 4.45
C LYS A 55 0.62 -5.87 4.39
N VAL A 56 1.91 -5.63 4.16
CA VAL A 56 2.92 -6.69 4.16
C VAL A 56 3.97 -6.35 5.22
N ASN A 57 4.07 -7.19 6.23
CA ASN A 57 5.09 -7.05 7.27
C ASN A 57 6.41 -7.56 6.73
N ILE A 58 7.42 -6.70 6.61
CA ILE A 58 8.68 -7.06 5.96
C ILE A 58 9.52 -8.03 6.78
N ASP A 59 9.31 -8.08 8.09
CA ASP A 59 10.03 -9.04 8.94
C ASP A 59 9.50 -10.45 8.74
N GLU A 60 8.20 -10.57 8.51
CA GLU A 60 7.54 -11.86 8.29
C GLU A 60 7.57 -12.29 6.84
N GLN A 61 7.60 -11.35 5.90
CA GLN A 61 7.53 -11.61 4.47
C GLN A 61 8.77 -11.06 3.77
N GLN A 62 9.93 -11.57 4.16
CA GLN A 62 11.21 -11.08 3.65
C GLN A 62 11.37 -11.28 2.14
N ASP A 63 10.83 -12.40 1.62
CA ASP A 63 10.91 -12.68 0.18
C ASP A 63 10.14 -11.65 -0.65
N LEU A 64 8.97 -11.23 -0.17
CA LEU A 64 8.19 -10.20 -0.85
C LEU A 64 8.91 -8.87 -0.83
N ALA A 65 9.49 -8.50 0.32
CA ALA A 65 10.24 -7.26 0.44
C ALA A 65 11.42 -7.25 -0.52
N GLN A 66 12.15 -8.36 -0.63
CA GLN A 66 13.27 -8.47 -1.55
C GLN A 66 12.84 -8.42 -3.00
N ARG A 67 11.75 -9.10 -3.33
CA ARG A 67 11.23 -9.14 -4.69
C ARG A 67 10.96 -7.73 -5.24
N TYR A 68 10.44 -6.85 -4.40
CA TYR A 68 10.08 -5.50 -4.82
C TYR A 68 11.10 -4.45 -4.41
N GLY A 69 12.28 -4.88 -3.96
CA GLY A 69 13.40 -3.99 -3.70
C GLY A 69 13.14 -2.98 -2.58
N ILE A 70 12.44 -3.42 -1.52
CA ILE A 70 12.09 -2.52 -0.42
C ILE A 70 13.35 -2.22 0.40
N ALA A 71 13.84 -0.98 0.31
CA ALA A 71 15.06 -0.54 1.00
C ALA A 71 14.76 0.24 2.27
N SER A 72 13.63 0.92 2.33
CA SER A 72 13.21 1.69 3.50
C SER A 72 11.72 1.55 3.69
N ILE A 73 11.23 1.81 4.91
CA ILE A 73 9.81 1.71 5.23
C ILE A 73 9.34 2.95 5.97
N PRO A 74 8.06 3.32 5.83
CA PRO A 74 7.08 2.65 4.99
C PRO A 74 7.35 2.89 3.50
N THR A 75 7.09 1.89 2.69
CA THR A 75 7.03 2.05 1.23
C THR A 75 5.66 1.56 0.79
N MET A 76 4.94 2.41 0.08
CA MET A 76 3.64 2.08 -0.46
C MET A 76 3.78 1.96 -1.97
N ILE A 77 3.30 0.85 -2.53
CA ILE A 77 3.32 0.63 -3.98
C ILE A 77 1.89 0.42 -4.44
N LEU A 78 1.48 1.19 -5.47
CA LEU A 78 0.18 0.97 -6.10
C LEU A 78 0.36 -0.05 -7.20
N PHE A 79 -0.37 -1.16 -7.10
CA PHE A 79 -0.42 -2.19 -8.13
C PHE A 79 -1.67 -2.00 -8.98
N ARG A 80 -1.51 -2.07 -10.30
CA ARG A 80 -2.62 -2.09 -11.26
C ARG A 80 -2.44 -3.30 -12.15
N ASP A 81 -3.47 -4.12 -12.26
CA ASP A 81 -3.44 -5.31 -13.11
C ASP A 81 -2.23 -6.20 -12.82
N GLY A 82 -1.89 -6.33 -11.53
CA GLY A 82 -0.81 -7.20 -11.07
C GLY A 82 0.59 -6.63 -11.19
N GLU A 83 0.74 -5.34 -11.57
CA GLU A 83 2.07 -4.76 -11.76
C GLU A 83 2.21 -3.46 -10.98
N PRO A 84 3.42 -3.17 -10.46
CA PRO A 84 3.69 -1.90 -9.81
C PRO A 84 3.49 -0.74 -10.79
N ALA A 85 2.66 0.22 -10.42
CA ALA A 85 2.35 1.39 -11.25
C ALA A 85 2.92 2.68 -10.67
N ALA A 86 3.03 2.78 -9.35
CA ALA A 86 3.53 3.99 -8.68
C ALA A 86 3.99 3.62 -7.27
N ALA A 87 4.83 4.46 -6.68
CA ALA A 87 5.33 4.21 -5.34
C ALA A 87 5.49 5.51 -4.57
N ALA A 88 5.32 5.43 -3.25
CA ALA A 88 5.60 6.52 -2.33
C ALA A 88 6.43 5.96 -1.17
N ILE A 89 7.46 6.68 -0.77
CA ILE A 89 8.38 6.25 0.28
C ILE A 89 8.30 7.23 1.44
N GLY A 90 8.15 6.68 2.64
CA GLY A 90 8.12 7.46 3.86
C GLY A 90 6.73 7.94 4.24
N ALA A 91 6.58 8.35 5.49
CA ALA A 91 5.35 8.92 5.99
C ALA A 91 5.19 10.32 5.39
N GLN A 92 4.10 10.55 4.70
CA GLN A 92 3.83 11.79 3.97
C GLN A 92 2.40 12.22 4.23
N PRO A 93 2.10 13.52 4.07
CA PRO A 93 0.71 13.96 4.14
C PRO A 93 -0.15 13.30 3.07
N LYS A 94 -1.44 13.24 3.34
CA LYS A 94 -2.41 12.56 2.48
C LYS A 94 -2.32 13.02 1.02
N GLY A 95 -2.25 14.32 0.77
CA GLY A 95 -2.17 14.85 -0.60
C GLY A 95 -0.91 14.41 -1.33
N SER A 96 0.22 14.35 -0.62
CA SER A 96 1.48 13.87 -1.19
C SER A 96 1.39 12.40 -1.57
N LEU A 97 0.81 11.59 -0.69
CA LEU A 97 0.63 10.16 -0.97
C LEU A 97 -0.26 9.95 -2.19
N GLU A 98 -1.36 10.70 -2.26
CA GLU A 98 -2.27 10.59 -3.40
C GLU A 98 -1.59 10.94 -4.70
N ARG A 99 -0.80 12.01 -4.71
CA ARG A 99 -0.06 12.42 -5.92
C ARG A 99 1.00 11.39 -6.30
N ASN A 100 1.79 10.96 -5.32
CA ASN A 100 2.89 10.03 -5.60
C ASN A 100 2.40 8.64 -6.01
N LEU A 101 1.23 8.23 -5.51
CA LEU A 101 0.63 6.97 -5.91
C LEU A 101 -0.21 7.09 -7.18
N GLY A 102 -0.30 8.29 -7.75
CA GLY A 102 -1.04 8.50 -8.99
C GLY A 102 -2.54 8.35 -8.82
N LEU A 103 -3.05 8.63 -7.63
CA LEU A 103 -4.48 8.52 -7.35
C LEU A 103 -5.18 9.83 -7.68
N ALA A 104 -6.31 9.73 -8.35
CA ALA A 104 -7.16 10.88 -8.61
C ALA A 104 -7.74 11.39 -7.30
N ALA A 105 -8.19 12.64 -7.29
CA ALA A 105 -8.91 13.19 -6.14
C ALA A 105 -10.10 12.29 -5.82
N ALA A 106 -10.43 12.20 -4.53
CA ALA A 106 -11.56 11.39 -4.10
C ALA A 106 -12.84 11.90 -4.74
N SER A 107 -13.75 10.97 -4.98
CA SER A 107 -15.05 11.25 -5.57
C SER A 107 -15.78 12.31 -4.76
N GLY A 108 -16.35 13.31 -5.43
CA GLY A 108 -17.05 14.40 -4.80
C GLY A 108 -16.16 15.56 -4.37
N SER A 109 -14.88 15.47 -4.65
CA SER A 109 -13.91 16.53 -4.34
C SER A 109 -13.82 17.52 -5.48
#